data_1c9132c6e21fba7de81e53e6c3b2add2
#
_entry.id   1c9132c6e21fba7de81e53e6c3b2add2
#
_cell.length_a   1.000
_cell.length_b   1.000
_cell.length_c   1.000
_cell.angle_alpha   90.00
_cell.angle_beta   90.00
_cell.angle_gamma   90.00
#
_symmetry.space_group_name_H-M   'P 1'
#
loop_
_entity.id
_entity.type
_entity.pdbx_description
1 polymer ?
#
loop_
_entity_poly.entity_id
_entity_poly.type
_entity_poly.pdbx_seq_one_letter_code
_entity_poly.pdbx_strand_id
1 'polypeptide(L)'
;MTANLDRTFAALADPTRRGVVDLLRKEPRRASDLADVLGASRPAMSRHLRVLRASGLVETTTDDADDADARERIYRLRPAPFAQLRTWLGEVERFWTVQLDAFKAHAEAKAKKR
;
A
#
# COMPACT_ATOMS: atom_id res chain seq x y z
N MET A 1 7.65 4.14 14.93
CA MET A 1 6.35 3.98 14.29
C MET A 1 6.18 4.84 13.06
N THR A 2 6.52 6.10 13.16
CA THR A 2 6.46 7.02 12.03
C THR A 2 7.38 6.62 10.87
N ALA A 3 8.57 6.09 11.15
CA ALA A 3 9.51 5.70 10.10
C ALA A 3 8.96 4.58 9.21
N ASN A 4 8.28 3.58 9.80
CA ASN A 4 7.66 2.50 9.01
C ASN A 4 6.49 3.01 8.18
N LEU A 5 5.68 3.88 8.75
CA LEU A 5 4.55 4.48 8.04
C LEU A 5 5.04 5.37 6.88
N ASP A 6 6.11 6.14 7.12
CA ASP A 6 6.71 6.98 6.09
C ASP A 6 7.23 6.16 4.92
N ARG A 7 7.87 5.03 5.20
CA ARG A 7 8.33 4.11 4.16
C ARG A 7 7.17 3.55 3.35
N THR A 8 6.07 3.23 4.02
CA THR A 8 4.87 2.75 3.34
C THR A 8 4.33 3.82 2.40
N PHE A 9 4.19 5.04 2.86
CA PHE A 9 3.74 6.14 2.01
C PHE A 9 4.67 6.39 0.84
N ALA A 10 5.98 6.39 1.08
CA ALA A 10 6.96 6.62 0.03
C ALA A 10 6.88 5.52 -1.04
N ALA A 11 6.76 4.27 -0.62
CA ALA A 11 6.62 3.15 -1.55
C ALA A 11 5.33 3.25 -2.37
N LEU A 12 4.24 3.69 -1.76
CA LEU A 12 2.95 3.81 -2.42
C LEU A 12 2.78 5.11 -3.21
N ALA A 13 3.75 6.00 -3.17
CA ALA A 13 3.67 7.26 -3.92
C ALA A 13 3.80 7.06 -5.44
N ASP A 14 4.38 5.96 -5.88
CA ASP A 14 4.54 5.66 -7.29
C ASP A 14 3.35 4.88 -7.84
N PRO A 15 2.76 5.29 -8.99
CA PRO A 15 1.59 4.61 -9.52
C PRO A 15 1.84 3.17 -9.94
N THR A 16 3.01 2.84 -10.46
CA THR A 16 3.34 1.46 -10.83
C THR A 16 3.40 0.58 -9.59
N ARG A 17 3.99 1.07 -8.50
CA ARG A 17 4.05 0.32 -7.25
C ARG A 17 2.66 0.11 -6.65
N ARG A 18 1.77 1.12 -6.73
CA ARG A 18 0.37 0.91 -6.35
C ARG A 18 -0.30 -0.15 -7.20
N GLY A 19 0.01 -0.17 -8.51
CA GLY A 19 -0.48 -1.21 -9.41
C GLY A 19 -0.05 -2.60 -8.99
N VAL A 20 1.20 -2.75 -8.56
CA VAL A 20 1.70 -4.02 -8.02
C VAL A 20 0.88 -4.45 -6.81
N VAL A 21 0.66 -3.54 -5.88
CA VAL A 21 -0.15 -3.82 -4.69
C VAL A 21 -1.56 -4.25 -5.07
N ASP A 22 -2.19 -3.56 -6.03
CA ASP A 22 -3.53 -3.90 -6.49
C ASP A 22 -3.60 -5.31 -7.08
N LEU A 23 -2.59 -5.72 -7.83
CA LEU A 23 -2.55 -7.06 -8.39
C LEU A 23 -2.30 -8.12 -7.32
N LEU A 24 -1.37 -7.84 -6.41
CA LEU A 24 -0.99 -8.79 -5.36
C LEU A 24 -2.08 -8.99 -4.30
N ARG A 25 -2.95 -8.01 -4.10
CA ARG A 25 -4.05 -8.19 -3.15
C ARG A 25 -5.06 -9.23 -3.64
N LYS A 26 -5.05 -9.53 -4.93
CA LYS A 26 -5.91 -10.58 -5.50
C LYS A 26 -5.29 -11.95 -5.35
N GLU A 27 -4.01 -12.06 -5.67
CA GLU A 27 -3.27 -13.32 -5.57
C GLU A 27 -1.77 -13.05 -5.69
N PRO A 28 -0.92 -13.94 -5.17
CA PRO A 28 0.52 -13.85 -5.42
C PRO A 28 0.83 -13.97 -6.90
N ARG A 29 1.90 -13.31 -7.33
CA ARG A 29 2.29 -13.27 -8.74
C ARG A 29 3.79 -13.26 -8.91
N ARG A 30 4.23 -13.71 -10.07
CA ARG A 30 5.64 -13.63 -10.45
C ARG A 30 5.99 -12.23 -10.92
N ALA A 31 7.27 -11.87 -10.78
CA ALA A 31 7.76 -10.58 -11.25
C ALA A 31 7.47 -10.34 -12.74
N SER A 32 7.64 -11.38 -13.56
CA SER A 32 7.36 -11.28 -14.99
C SER A 32 5.90 -10.95 -15.29
N ASP A 33 4.98 -11.57 -14.55
CA ASP A 33 3.54 -11.28 -14.70
C ASP A 33 3.22 -9.83 -14.34
N LEU A 34 3.81 -9.34 -13.26
CA LEU A 34 3.61 -7.95 -12.83
C LEU A 34 4.12 -6.98 -13.88
N ALA A 35 5.30 -7.24 -14.43
CA ALA A 35 5.87 -6.40 -15.48
C ALA A 35 4.98 -6.38 -16.72
N ASP A 36 4.51 -7.54 -17.15
CA ASP A 36 3.68 -7.67 -18.33
C ASP A 36 2.35 -6.94 -18.18
N VAL A 37 1.67 -7.16 -17.06
CA VAL A 37 0.35 -6.56 -16.82
C VAL A 37 0.45 -5.04 -16.72
N LEU A 38 1.50 -4.54 -16.07
CA LEU A 38 1.64 -3.11 -15.83
C LEU A 38 2.40 -2.38 -16.93
N GLY A 39 2.85 -3.10 -17.96
CA GLY A 39 3.56 -2.49 -19.06
C GLY A 39 4.92 -1.90 -18.67
N ALA A 40 5.55 -2.45 -17.65
CA ALA A 40 6.86 -2.00 -17.18
C ALA A 40 7.96 -2.89 -17.76
N SER A 41 9.14 -2.29 -17.99
CA SER A 41 10.28 -3.09 -18.35
C SER A 41 10.73 -3.96 -17.16
N ARG A 42 11.41 -5.05 -17.44
CA ARG A 42 11.89 -5.93 -16.36
C ARG A 42 12.85 -5.23 -15.42
N PRO A 43 13.82 -4.41 -15.89
CA PRO A 43 14.67 -3.66 -14.98
C PRO A 43 13.89 -2.68 -14.11
N ALA A 44 12.90 -1.99 -14.68
CA ALA A 44 12.06 -1.06 -13.92
C ALA A 44 11.24 -1.80 -12.87
N MET A 45 10.61 -2.93 -13.24
CA MET A 45 9.85 -3.73 -12.30
C MET A 45 10.75 -4.27 -11.20
N SER A 46 11.94 -4.71 -11.52
CA SER A 46 12.90 -5.17 -10.53
C SER A 46 13.19 -4.08 -9.48
N ARG A 47 13.36 -2.84 -9.92
CA ARG A 47 13.59 -1.71 -9.01
C ARG A 47 12.36 -1.45 -8.14
N HIS A 48 11.16 -1.48 -8.71
CA HIS A 48 9.93 -1.28 -7.95
C HIS A 48 9.73 -2.36 -6.89
N LEU A 49 9.97 -3.61 -7.25
CA LEU A 49 9.86 -4.72 -6.30
C LEU A 49 10.89 -4.64 -5.19
N ARG A 50 12.08 -4.15 -5.50
CA ARG A 50 13.11 -3.94 -4.48
C ARG A 50 12.67 -2.88 -3.46
N VAL A 51 12.10 -1.78 -3.94
CA VAL A 51 11.57 -0.74 -3.04
C VAL A 51 10.45 -1.28 -2.17
N LEU A 52 9.50 -2.00 -2.76
CA LEU A 52 8.38 -2.59 -2.03
C LEU A 52 8.84 -3.60 -0.99
N ARG A 53 9.84 -4.41 -1.35
CA ARG A 53 10.39 -5.41 -0.43
C ARG A 53 11.17 -4.74 0.71
N ALA A 54 12.00 -3.75 0.40
CA ALA A 54 12.75 -3.01 1.41
C ALA A 54 11.84 -2.27 2.38
N SER A 55 10.67 -1.83 1.91
CA SER A 55 9.67 -1.15 2.74
C SER A 55 8.79 -2.13 3.52
N GLY A 56 8.97 -3.43 3.31
CA GLY A 56 8.22 -4.45 4.02
C GLY A 56 6.80 -4.67 3.53
N LEU A 57 6.44 -4.11 2.38
CA LEU A 57 5.08 -4.26 1.83
C LEU A 57 4.86 -5.59 1.13
N VAL A 58 5.92 -6.16 0.58
CA VAL A 58 5.86 -7.44 -0.12
C VAL A 58 6.96 -8.37 0.39
N GLU A 59 6.74 -9.66 0.20
CA GLU A 59 7.74 -10.69 0.47
C GLU A 59 7.71 -11.72 -0.64
N THR A 60 8.76 -12.51 -0.74
CA THR A 60 8.80 -13.62 -1.68
C THR A 60 8.39 -14.90 -0.96
N THR A 61 7.69 -15.78 -1.67
CA THR A 61 7.23 -17.04 -1.10
C THR A 61 8.31 -18.08 -1.03
N THR A 62 9.40 -17.91 -1.76
CA THR A 62 10.53 -18.80 -1.75
C THR A 62 11.72 -18.07 -1.19
N ASP A 63 12.25 -18.62 -0.11
CA ASP A 63 13.45 -18.10 0.54
C ASP A 63 14.73 -18.56 -0.14
N ASP A 64 14.60 -19.25 -1.26
CA ASP A 64 15.77 -19.78 -1.94
C ASP A 64 16.58 -18.66 -2.55
N ALA A 65 17.62 -18.36 -1.84
CA ALA A 65 18.55 -17.36 -2.24
C ALA A 65 19.31 -17.72 -3.52
N ASP A 66 19.23 -18.95 -3.92
CA ASP A 66 19.87 -19.41 -5.13
C ASP A 66 18.95 -19.25 -6.32
N ASP A 67 18.56 -18.04 -6.51
CA ASP A 67 17.76 -17.76 -7.59
C ASP A 67 18.50 -17.61 -8.84
N ALA A 68 18.55 -18.69 -9.48
CA ALA A 68 18.95 -18.69 -10.85
C ALA A 68 18.04 -17.81 -11.69
N ASP A 69 16.85 -17.51 -11.24
CA ASP A 69 15.96 -16.67 -12.02
C ASP A 69 15.03 -15.84 -11.14
N ALA A 70 15.40 -14.56 -10.95
CA ALA A 70 14.58 -13.63 -10.20
C ALA A 70 13.19 -13.43 -10.79
N ARG A 71 13.01 -13.74 -12.10
CA ARG A 71 11.73 -13.63 -12.77
C ARG A 71 10.72 -14.67 -12.28
N GLU A 72 11.21 -15.76 -11.74
CA GLU A 72 10.38 -16.84 -11.22
C GLU A 72 9.99 -16.65 -9.77
N ARG A 73 10.52 -15.63 -9.09
CA ARG A 73 10.11 -15.34 -7.72
C ARG A 73 8.66 -14.95 -7.66
N ILE A 74 7.96 -15.51 -6.69
CA ILE A 74 6.56 -15.20 -6.44
C ILE A 74 6.50 -14.21 -5.30
N TYR A 75 5.84 -13.09 -5.54
CA TYR A 75 5.65 -12.01 -4.58
C TYR A 75 4.25 -12.05 -4.01
N ARG A 76 4.14 -11.70 -2.73
CA ARG A 76 2.84 -11.56 -2.07
C ARG A 76 2.90 -10.38 -1.12
N LEU A 77 1.73 -9.85 -0.76
CA LEU A 77 1.65 -8.76 0.19
C LEU A 77 1.90 -9.23 1.61
N ARG A 78 2.51 -8.37 2.41
CA ARG A 78 2.62 -8.57 3.85
C ARG A 78 1.52 -7.76 4.53
N PRO A 79 0.71 -8.38 5.42
CA PRO A 79 -0.41 -7.67 6.04
C PRO A 79 -0.01 -6.54 6.99
N ALA A 80 1.11 -6.68 7.69
CA ALA A 80 1.46 -5.79 8.80
C ALA A 80 1.53 -4.30 8.43
N PRO A 81 2.23 -3.88 7.35
CA PRO A 81 2.28 -2.45 7.01
C PRO A 81 0.91 -1.88 6.65
N PHE A 82 0.06 -2.69 6.03
CA PHE A 82 -1.28 -2.25 5.64
C PHE A 82 -2.18 -2.12 6.87
N ALA A 83 -2.00 -2.95 7.88
CA ALA A 83 -2.71 -2.82 9.15
C ALA A 83 -2.32 -1.53 9.87
N GLN A 84 -1.04 -1.17 9.86
CA GLN A 84 -0.55 0.09 10.43
C GLN A 84 -1.13 1.30 9.68
N LEU A 85 -1.15 1.23 8.36
CA LEU A 85 -1.74 2.27 7.53
C LEU A 85 -3.23 2.45 7.83
N ARG A 86 -3.95 1.35 7.95
CA ARG A 86 -5.37 1.36 8.31
C ARG A 86 -5.61 2.02 9.67
N THR A 87 -4.77 1.72 10.65
CA THR A 87 -4.86 2.32 11.97
C THR A 87 -4.70 3.84 11.89
N TRP A 88 -3.70 4.29 11.16
CA TRP A 88 -3.47 5.73 10.98
C TRP A 88 -4.63 6.41 10.26
N LEU A 89 -5.10 5.80 9.17
CA LEU A 89 -6.26 6.32 8.43
C LEU A 89 -7.50 6.37 9.32
N GLY A 90 -7.68 5.36 10.18
CA GLY A 90 -8.79 5.33 11.12
C GLY A 90 -8.73 6.48 12.13
N GLU A 91 -7.54 6.84 12.58
CA GLU A 91 -7.35 7.98 13.47
C GLU A 91 -7.71 9.30 12.77
N VAL A 92 -7.26 9.46 11.54
CA VAL A 92 -7.60 10.64 10.72
C VAL A 92 -9.10 10.70 10.48
N GLU A 93 -9.70 9.59 10.12
CA GLU A 93 -11.14 9.50 9.86
C GLU A 93 -11.95 9.84 11.10
N ARG A 94 -11.57 9.35 12.28
CA ARG A 94 -12.24 9.68 13.52
C ARG A 94 -12.15 11.16 13.84
N PHE A 95 -11.00 11.77 13.61
CA PHE A 95 -10.83 13.21 13.78
C PHE A 95 -11.80 13.97 12.88
N TRP A 96 -11.88 13.62 11.61
CA TRP A 96 -12.79 14.29 10.68
C TRP A 96 -14.26 14.04 11.03
N THR A 97 -14.60 12.83 11.43
CA THR A 97 -15.96 12.50 11.85
C THR A 97 -16.41 13.37 13.02
N VAL A 98 -15.56 13.51 14.04
CA VAL A 98 -15.86 14.37 15.19
C VAL A 98 -16.04 15.83 14.75
N GLN A 99 -15.17 16.33 13.88
CA GLN A 99 -15.26 17.71 13.39
C GLN A 99 -16.52 17.93 12.56
N LEU A 100 -16.86 17.01 11.69
CA LEU A 100 -18.04 17.09 10.85
C LEU A 100 -19.32 17.00 11.68
N ASP A 101 -19.35 16.13 12.67
CA ASP A 101 -20.51 16.01 13.58
C ASP A 101 -20.70 17.29 14.38
N ALA A 102 -19.61 17.88 14.87
CA ALA A 102 -19.70 19.15 15.59
C ALA A 102 -20.20 20.28 14.68
N PHE A 103 -19.71 20.34 13.45
CA PHE A 103 -20.16 21.33 12.48
C PHE A 103 -21.64 21.14 12.13
N LYS A 104 -22.06 19.91 11.93
CA LYS A 104 -23.43 19.57 11.62
C LYS A 104 -24.37 19.95 12.77
N ALA A 105 -24.00 19.66 14.01
CA ALA A 105 -24.76 20.02 15.17
C ALA A 105 -24.91 21.53 15.30
N HIS A 106 -23.84 22.28 15.05
CA HIS A 106 -23.87 23.74 15.07
C HIS A 106 -24.80 24.30 13.99
N ALA A 107 -24.73 23.77 12.78
CA ALA A 107 -25.59 24.19 11.68
C ALA A 107 -27.07 23.91 11.97
N GLU A 108 -27.37 22.74 12.53
CA GLU A 108 -28.74 22.36 12.91
C GLU A 108 -29.28 23.27 14.01
N ALA A 109 -28.43 23.60 15.00
CA ALA A 109 -28.84 24.51 16.08
C ALA A 109 -29.15 25.91 15.54
N LYS A 110 -28.37 26.40 14.59
CA LYS A 110 -28.66 27.69 13.92
C LYS A 110 -29.94 27.65 13.13
N ALA A 111 -30.20 26.55 12.43
CA ALA A 111 -31.44 26.40 11.65
C ALA A 111 -32.66 26.41 12.54
N LYS A 112 -32.58 25.82 13.72
CA LYS A 112 -33.71 25.77 14.68
C LYS A 112 -34.03 27.12 15.30
N LYS A 113 -33.11 28.06 15.31
CA LYS A 113 -33.32 29.40 15.88
C LYS A 113 -34.00 30.35 14.91
N ARG A 114 -34.24 29.93 13.69
CA ARG A 114 -35.01 30.71 12.73
C ARG A 114 -36.51 30.34 12.84
#